data_e62666c0b8a3d264dea01ac5996e44cb
#
_entry.id   e62666c0b8a3d264dea01ac5996e44cb
#
_cell.length_a   1.000
_cell.length_b   1.000
_cell.length_c   1.000
_cell.angle_alpha   90.00
_cell.angle_beta   90.00
_cell.angle_gamma   90.00
#
_symmetry.space_group_name_H-M   'P 1'
#
loop_
_entity.id
_entity.type
_entity.pdbx_description
1 polymer ?
#
loop_
_entity_poly.entity_id
_entity_poly.type
_entity_poly.pdbx_seq_one_letter_code
_entity_poly.pdbx_strand_id
1 'polypeptide(L)'
;MEGSRGLGDVYKRQLVNSAVADNQGEKYSEASTKLYMAYNLNKEKNQDYLYYAAGSAVNSKNYDKALLHYLELKDLNYTGIVTEYFVTNVSSGVEEKVSESEYKVFEKSKEYNNPRIGETPSRYPEIVKNIALIYVQQGKNEIAIEAINQARQIQPDDTGLILNEADLYIRLSNNSNNDEDRKFYRLKFKELMELAITKEPENGILYYNLGVISGEQGEKEDAIKYYEQAISLKPDYVDAYLNLVSQILEGEKSIIEEMNNLGTSKSDNLRYDQLKVEREGLYQKCIPYLKNLIEISPENLSALNTLKNIYGVIGDNEGFKQISAKINEL
;
A
#
# COMPACT_ATOMS: atom_id res chain seq x y z
N MET A 1 -46.72 -20.93 21.12
CA MET A 1 -45.79 -20.00 20.48
C MET A 1 -44.34 -20.05 21.01
N GLU A 2 -44.08 -20.55 22.22
CA GLU A 2 -42.70 -20.70 22.75
C GLU A 2 -41.87 -21.79 22.07
N GLY A 3 -42.47 -22.88 21.63
CA GLY A 3 -41.76 -23.98 20.98
C GLY A 3 -41.15 -23.65 19.59
N SER A 4 -41.76 -22.71 18.84
CA SER A 4 -41.24 -22.29 17.52
C SER A 4 -40.07 -21.29 17.64
N ARG A 5 -40.02 -20.49 18.71
CA ARG A 5 -38.87 -19.59 18.99
C ARG A 5 -37.61 -20.37 19.33
N GLY A 6 -37.75 -21.45 20.12
CA GLY A 6 -36.63 -22.32 20.49
C GLY A 6 -35.99 -23.04 19.29
N LEU A 7 -36.80 -23.53 18.34
CA LEU A 7 -36.32 -24.20 17.14
C LEU A 7 -35.56 -23.26 16.20
N GLY A 8 -36.01 -22.00 16.02
CA GLY A 8 -35.31 -20.99 15.24
C GLY A 8 -33.94 -20.62 15.81
N ASP A 9 -33.85 -20.50 17.14
CA ASP A 9 -32.58 -20.20 17.82
C ASP A 9 -31.58 -21.37 17.77
N VAL A 10 -32.05 -22.61 17.87
CA VAL A 10 -31.23 -23.82 17.69
C VAL A 10 -30.69 -23.88 16.27
N TYR A 11 -31.55 -23.70 15.27
CA TYR A 11 -31.13 -23.71 13.87
C TYR A 11 -30.15 -22.60 13.55
N LYS A 12 -30.37 -21.36 14.03
CA LYS A 12 -29.42 -20.25 13.91
C LYS A 12 -28.06 -20.63 14.49
N ARG A 13 -28.01 -21.18 15.70
CA ARG A 13 -26.76 -21.59 16.35
C ARG A 13 -26.02 -22.65 15.53
N GLN A 14 -26.74 -23.63 14.97
CA GLN A 14 -26.14 -24.64 14.09
C GLN A 14 -25.52 -24.03 12.85
N LEU A 15 -26.21 -23.09 12.17
CA LEU A 15 -25.69 -22.36 11.01
C LEU A 15 -24.41 -21.61 11.36
N VAL A 16 -24.42 -20.86 12.46
CA VAL A 16 -23.27 -20.04 12.88
C VAL A 16 -22.09 -20.94 13.25
N ASN A 17 -22.29 -21.98 14.06
CA ASN A 17 -21.19 -22.89 14.43
C ASN A 17 -20.60 -23.60 13.19
N SER A 18 -21.47 -24.01 12.27
CA SER A 18 -21.02 -24.61 11.00
C SER A 18 -20.23 -23.61 10.13
N ALA A 19 -20.67 -22.36 10.08
CA ALA A 19 -19.95 -21.30 9.35
C ALA A 19 -18.59 -20.98 9.96
N VAL A 20 -18.48 -20.98 11.29
CA VAL A 20 -17.19 -20.80 11.98
C VAL A 20 -16.23 -21.93 11.61
N ALA A 21 -16.70 -23.19 11.63
CA ALA A 21 -15.89 -24.34 11.21
C ALA A 21 -15.48 -24.24 9.72
N ASP A 22 -16.39 -23.78 8.85
CA ASP A 22 -16.06 -23.57 7.43
C ASP A 22 -15.00 -22.46 7.25
N ASN A 23 -15.07 -21.34 7.99
CA ASN A 23 -14.05 -20.29 7.96
C ASN A 23 -12.69 -20.80 8.45
N GLN A 24 -12.66 -21.61 9.51
CA GLN A 24 -11.44 -22.24 10.01
C GLN A 24 -10.84 -23.24 8.99
N GLY A 25 -11.70 -23.90 8.22
CA GLY A 25 -11.31 -24.81 7.14
C GLY A 25 -11.13 -24.12 5.77
N GLU A 26 -11.06 -22.78 5.73
CA GLU A 26 -10.91 -21.96 4.50
C GLU A 26 -12.03 -22.14 3.46
N LYS A 27 -13.18 -22.71 3.88
CA LYS A 27 -14.38 -22.84 3.06
C LYS A 27 -15.22 -21.54 3.13
N TYR A 28 -14.61 -20.45 2.72
CA TYR A 28 -15.17 -19.11 2.91
C TYR A 28 -16.49 -18.88 2.18
N SER A 29 -16.71 -19.51 1.02
CA SER A 29 -17.95 -19.38 0.26
C SER A 29 -19.13 -20.00 1.00
N GLU A 30 -18.93 -21.19 1.58
CA GLU A 30 -19.92 -21.92 2.40
C GLU A 30 -20.19 -21.15 3.70
N ALA A 31 -19.14 -20.65 4.35
CA ALA A 31 -19.26 -19.82 5.55
C ALA A 31 -20.11 -18.57 5.30
N SER A 32 -19.80 -17.82 4.23
CA SER A 32 -20.57 -16.65 3.82
C SER A 32 -22.04 -16.97 3.61
N THR A 33 -22.33 -18.11 2.97
CA THR A 33 -23.72 -18.52 2.69
C THR A 33 -24.47 -18.84 3.98
N LYS A 34 -23.87 -19.61 4.89
CA LYS A 34 -24.50 -19.97 6.18
C LYS A 34 -24.70 -18.75 7.09
N LEU A 35 -23.75 -17.83 7.13
CA LEU A 35 -23.90 -16.58 7.89
C LEU A 35 -25.01 -15.69 7.34
N TYR A 36 -25.11 -15.59 6.01
CA TYR A 36 -26.22 -14.87 5.38
C TYR A 36 -27.57 -15.53 5.66
N MET A 37 -27.65 -16.87 5.69
CA MET A 37 -28.86 -17.59 6.14
C MET A 37 -29.20 -17.27 7.61
N ALA A 38 -28.21 -17.23 8.50
CA ALA A 38 -28.41 -16.86 9.89
C ALA A 38 -28.91 -15.41 10.05
N TYR A 39 -28.38 -14.47 9.25
CA TYR A 39 -28.88 -13.09 9.17
C TYR A 39 -30.36 -13.05 8.79
N ASN A 40 -30.75 -13.77 7.75
CA ASN A 40 -32.14 -13.79 7.25
C ASN A 40 -33.17 -14.37 8.22
N LEU A 41 -32.76 -15.11 9.24
CA LEU A 41 -33.69 -15.60 10.27
C LEU A 41 -34.27 -14.46 11.13
N ASN A 42 -33.53 -13.36 11.29
CA ASN A 42 -34.03 -12.14 11.94
C ASN A 42 -33.07 -10.99 11.56
N LYS A 43 -33.37 -10.28 10.47
CA LYS A 43 -32.52 -9.23 9.91
C LYS A 43 -32.20 -8.09 10.90
N GLU A 44 -33.14 -7.72 11.77
CA GLU A 44 -32.96 -6.64 12.73
C GLU A 44 -31.95 -7.01 13.83
N LYS A 45 -31.98 -8.25 14.33
CA LYS A 45 -31.17 -8.70 15.46
C LYS A 45 -29.86 -9.37 15.06
N ASN A 46 -29.73 -9.77 13.81
CA ASN A 46 -28.65 -10.62 13.34
C ASN A 46 -27.70 -9.90 12.37
N GLN A 47 -27.64 -8.57 12.40
CA GLN A 47 -26.82 -7.75 11.46
C GLN A 47 -25.34 -8.13 11.52
N ASP A 48 -24.82 -8.55 12.68
CA ASP A 48 -23.45 -9.05 12.81
C ASP A 48 -23.15 -10.21 11.87
N TYR A 49 -24.13 -11.10 11.63
CA TYR A 49 -23.89 -12.22 10.71
C TYR A 49 -23.81 -11.75 9.26
N LEU A 50 -24.50 -10.67 8.87
CA LEU A 50 -24.32 -10.05 7.54
C LEU A 50 -22.91 -9.49 7.39
N TYR A 51 -22.37 -8.83 8.41
CA TYR A 51 -20.99 -8.32 8.41
C TYR A 51 -19.97 -9.47 8.26
N TYR A 52 -20.10 -10.55 9.03
CA TYR A 52 -19.22 -11.71 8.89
C TYR A 52 -19.41 -12.44 7.55
N ALA A 53 -20.64 -12.47 6.99
CA ALA A 53 -20.91 -13.02 5.68
C ALA A 53 -20.19 -12.22 4.57
N ALA A 54 -20.16 -10.90 4.70
CA ALA A 54 -19.45 -10.03 3.78
C ALA A 54 -17.92 -10.29 3.81
N GLY A 55 -17.33 -10.37 5.02
CA GLY A 55 -15.90 -10.69 5.18
C GLY A 55 -15.54 -12.07 4.62
N SER A 56 -16.36 -13.10 4.88
CA SER A 56 -16.15 -14.44 4.30
C SER A 56 -16.27 -14.43 2.77
N ALA A 57 -17.16 -13.61 2.21
CA ALA A 57 -17.27 -13.44 0.76
C ALA A 57 -16.03 -12.77 0.14
N VAL A 58 -15.42 -11.79 0.83
CA VAL A 58 -14.12 -11.20 0.43
C VAL A 58 -13.03 -12.27 0.42
N ASN A 59 -12.92 -13.07 1.47
CA ASN A 59 -11.90 -14.12 1.59
C ASN A 59 -12.06 -15.21 0.50
N SER A 60 -13.31 -15.48 0.06
CA SER A 60 -13.58 -16.37 -1.07
C SER A 60 -13.37 -15.71 -2.44
N LYS A 61 -12.95 -14.43 -2.48
CA LYS A 61 -12.83 -13.60 -3.70
C LYS A 61 -14.16 -13.43 -4.45
N ASN A 62 -15.29 -13.67 -3.81
CA ASN A 62 -16.60 -13.40 -4.37
C ASN A 62 -16.98 -11.94 -4.09
N TYR A 63 -16.35 -11.03 -4.83
CA TYR A 63 -16.48 -9.60 -4.61
C TYR A 63 -17.88 -9.06 -4.89
N ASP A 64 -18.64 -9.65 -5.84
CA ASP A 64 -20.03 -9.26 -6.10
C ASP A 64 -20.92 -9.54 -4.87
N LYS A 65 -20.79 -10.72 -4.29
CA LYS A 65 -21.54 -11.10 -3.09
C LYS A 65 -21.13 -10.26 -1.89
N ALA A 66 -19.82 -10.03 -1.71
CA ALA A 66 -19.30 -9.18 -0.64
C ALA A 66 -19.85 -7.76 -0.74
N LEU A 67 -19.84 -7.19 -1.96
CA LEU A 67 -20.35 -5.85 -2.22
C LEU A 67 -21.83 -5.72 -1.86
N LEU A 68 -22.68 -6.69 -2.26
CA LEU A 68 -24.10 -6.69 -1.92
C LEU A 68 -24.30 -6.67 -0.40
N HIS A 69 -23.55 -7.47 0.34
CA HIS A 69 -23.68 -7.52 1.80
C HIS A 69 -23.19 -6.23 2.48
N TYR A 70 -22.06 -5.66 2.01
CA TYR A 70 -21.56 -4.39 2.57
C TYR A 70 -22.47 -3.21 2.23
N LEU A 71 -23.05 -3.16 1.04
CA LEU A 71 -24.02 -2.12 0.68
C LEU A 71 -25.28 -2.22 1.56
N GLU A 72 -25.82 -3.43 1.79
CA GLU A 72 -26.95 -3.64 2.72
C GLU A 72 -26.60 -3.17 4.15
N LEU A 73 -25.39 -3.45 4.65
CA LEU A 73 -24.92 -2.97 5.96
C LEU A 73 -24.79 -1.43 5.99
N LYS A 74 -24.29 -0.82 4.92
CA LYS A 74 -24.19 0.63 4.79
C LYS A 74 -25.56 1.29 4.83
N ASP A 75 -26.53 0.76 4.09
CA ASP A 75 -27.92 1.25 4.05
C ASP A 75 -28.62 1.11 5.41
N LEU A 76 -28.28 0.07 6.17
CA LEU A 76 -28.76 -0.14 7.53
C LEU A 76 -28.06 0.76 8.56
N ASN A 77 -27.06 1.55 8.16
CA ASN A 77 -26.17 2.31 9.06
C ASN A 77 -25.59 1.43 10.19
N TYR A 78 -25.27 0.17 9.88
CA TYR A 78 -24.77 -0.78 10.86
C TYR A 78 -23.42 -0.34 11.43
N THR A 79 -23.35 -0.18 12.74
CA THR A 79 -22.13 0.25 13.45
C THR A 79 -21.39 -0.92 14.09
N GLY A 80 -22.07 -2.01 14.44
CA GLY A 80 -21.48 -3.13 15.16
C GLY A 80 -20.85 -2.77 16.50
N ILE A 81 -21.24 -1.64 17.10
CA ILE A 81 -20.75 -1.22 18.42
C ILE A 81 -21.30 -2.18 19.47
N VAL A 82 -20.41 -2.66 20.32
CA VAL A 82 -20.74 -3.55 21.45
C VAL A 82 -20.31 -2.86 22.73
N THR A 83 -21.22 -2.88 23.73
CA THR A 83 -20.89 -2.40 25.07
C THR A 83 -19.94 -3.39 25.75
N GLU A 84 -18.90 -2.88 26.34
CA GLU A 84 -17.88 -3.65 27.06
C GLU A 84 -17.84 -3.24 28.53
N TYR A 85 -17.63 -4.21 29.40
CA TYR A 85 -17.61 -4.03 30.85
C TYR A 85 -16.24 -4.37 31.40
N PHE A 86 -15.70 -3.50 32.23
CA PHE A 86 -14.36 -3.64 32.81
C PHE A 86 -14.39 -3.41 34.32
N VAL A 87 -13.56 -4.16 35.04
CA VAL A 87 -13.30 -4.01 36.47
C VAL A 87 -11.81 -4.19 36.73
N THR A 88 -11.27 -3.57 37.76
CA THR A 88 -9.88 -3.78 38.17
C THR A 88 -9.83 -4.72 39.37
N ASN A 89 -9.09 -5.82 39.25
CA ASN A 89 -8.85 -6.74 40.36
C ASN A 89 -7.93 -6.06 41.39
N VAL A 90 -8.38 -5.95 42.62
CA VAL A 90 -7.66 -5.23 43.71
C VAL A 90 -6.33 -5.89 44.05
N SER A 91 -6.25 -7.22 43.99
CA SER A 91 -5.05 -7.97 44.35
C SER A 91 -3.95 -7.91 43.31
N SER A 92 -4.30 -7.91 42.01
CA SER A 92 -3.34 -7.87 40.90
C SER A 92 -3.13 -6.47 40.34
N GLY A 93 -4.05 -5.54 40.57
CA GLY A 93 -4.08 -4.22 39.95
C GLY A 93 -4.39 -4.23 38.44
N VAL A 94 -4.79 -5.37 37.88
CA VAL A 94 -5.04 -5.55 36.44
C VAL A 94 -6.51 -5.25 36.11
N GLU A 95 -6.73 -4.47 35.04
CA GLU A 95 -8.05 -4.27 34.47
C GLU A 95 -8.46 -5.52 33.68
N GLU A 96 -9.63 -6.06 33.99
CA GLU A 96 -10.20 -7.25 33.37
C GLU A 96 -11.49 -6.90 32.64
N LYS A 97 -11.64 -7.41 31.41
CA LYS A 97 -12.91 -7.36 30.68
C LYS A 97 -13.79 -8.50 31.15
N VAL A 98 -15.01 -8.17 31.53
CA VAL A 98 -15.96 -9.10 32.11
C VAL A 98 -17.30 -9.07 31.36
N SER A 99 -18.16 -10.07 31.58
CA SER A 99 -19.53 -10.04 31.07
C SER A 99 -20.40 -9.04 31.84
N GLU A 100 -21.52 -8.61 31.26
CA GLU A 100 -22.48 -7.73 31.93
C GLU A 100 -22.99 -8.33 33.26
N SER A 101 -23.15 -9.65 33.32
CA SER A 101 -23.59 -10.35 34.54
C SER A 101 -22.51 -10.33 35.63
N GLU A 102 -21.25 -10.57 35.27
CA GLU A 102 -20.11 -10.47 36.18
C GLU A 102 -19.91 -9.05 36.65
N TYR A 103 -20.01 -8.06 35.75
CA TYR A 103 -19.89 -6.64 36.08
C TYR A 103 -20.87 -6.24 37.20
N LYS A 104 -22.14 -6.62 37.07
CA LYS A 104 -23.18 -6.34 38.10
C LYS A 104 -22.89 -6.96 39.47
N VAL A 105 -22.09 -8.02 39.50
CA VAL A 105 -21.66 -8.67 40.75
C VAL A 105 -20.35 -7.97 41.25
N PHE A 106 -19.41 -7.78 40.37
CA PHE A 106 -18.09 -7.28 40.74
C PHE A 106 -18.08 -5.78 41.09
N GLU A 107 -18.97 -4.95 40.52
CA GLU A 107 -19.13 -3.55 40.93
C GLU A 107 -19.51 -3.38 42.41
N LYS A 108 -20.04 -4.44 43.03
CA LYS A 108 -20.44 -4.49 44.47
C LYS A 108 -19.44 -5.28 45.33
N SER A 109 -18.45 -5.90 44.75
CA SER A 109 -17.44 -6.72 45.43
C SER A 109 -16.32 -5.85 45.97
N LYS A 110 -15.71 -6.24 47.08
CA LYS A 110 -14.48 -5.62 47.61
C LYS A 110 -13.21 -6.10 46.93
N GLU A 111 -13.31 -7.16 46.12
CA GLU A 111 -12.20 -7.76 45.40
C GLU A 111 -11.90 -7.01 44.07
N TYR A 112 -12.86 -6.19 43.63
CA TYR A 112 -12.73 -5.38 42.41
C TYR A 112 -13.02 -3.91 42.68
N ASN A 113 -12.38 -3.05 41.91
CA ASN A 113 -12.60 -1.58 41.93
C ASN A 113 -12.64 -1.01 40.50
N ASN A 114 -12.78 0.31 40.36
CA ASN A 114 -12.82 1.02 39.09
C ASN A 114 -13.74 0.41 38.05
N PRO A 115 -15.03 0.12 38.37
CA PRO A 115 -15.99 -0.38 37.39
C PRO A 115 -16.16 0.63 36.26
N ARG A 116 -15.99 0.18 35.02
CA ARG A 116 -16.03 1.03 33.83
C ARG A 116 -16.84 0.34 32.73
N ILE A 117 -17.67 1.13 32.05
CA ILE A 117 -18.36 0.71 30.83
C ILE A 117 -17.69 1.43 29.67
N GLY A 118 -17.40 0.68 28.62
CA GLY A 118 -16.84 1.17 27.37
C GLY A 118 -17.65 0.67 26.18
N GLU A 119 -17.21 1.06 24.99
CA GLU A 119 -17.79 0.61 23.74
C GLU A 119 -16.66 0.24 22.76
N THR A 120 -16.89 -0.78 21.92
CA THR A 120 -15.99 -1.08 20.81
C THR A 120 -16.06 0.03 19.76
N PRO A 121 -14.99 0.25 18.98
CA PRO A 121 -15.05 1.14 17.83
C PRO A 121 -16.14 0.70 16.84
N SER A 122 -16.73 1.69 16.15
CA SER A 122 -17.66 1.43 15.06
C SER A 122 -17.02 0.71 13.90
N ARG A 123 -17.70 -0.28 13.31
CA ARG A 123 -17.31 -0.99 12.08
C ARG A 123 -17.73 -0.26 10.80
N TYR A 124 -18.53 0.80 10.92
CA TYR A 124 -19.04 1.53 9.76
C TYR A 124 -17.92 2.10 8.86
N PRO A 125 -16.83 2.69 9.40
CA PRO A 125 -15.72 3.14 8.58
C PRO A 125 -15.07 2.01 7.76
N GLU A 126 -14.90 0.83 8.37
CA GLU A 126 -14.36 -0.35 7.69
C GLU A 126 -15.29 -0.83 6.57
N ILE A 127 -16.61 -0.81 6.78
CA ILE A 127 -17.59 -1.19 5.76
C ILE A 127 -17.48 -0.28 4.54
N VAL A 128 -17.41 1.04 4.73
CA VAL A 128 -17.29 2.01 3.64
C VAL A 128 -15.96 1.84 2.90
N LYS A 129 -14.87 1.60 3.64
CA LYS A 129 -13.56 1.27 3.07
C LYS A 129 -13.61 -0.01 2.22
N ASN A 130 -14.22 -1.08 2.72
CA ASN A 130 -14.30 -2.35 1.99
C ASN A 130 -15.13 -2.24 0.71
N ILE A 131 -16.22 -1.46 0.69
CA ILE A 131 -16.97 -1.14 -0.52
C ILE A 131 -16.05 -0.51 -1.57
N ALA A 132 -15.27 0.50 -1.18
CA ALA A 132 -14.34 1.18 -2.07
C ALA A 132 -13.28 0.22 -2.63
N LEU A 133 -12.65 -0.59 -1.77
CA LEU A 133 -11.63 -1.57 -2.18
C LEU A 133 -12.18 -2.65 -3.11
N ILE A 134 -13.44 -3.07 -2.93
CA ILE A 134 -14.09 -4.02 -3.84
C ILE A 134 -14.27 -3.40 -5.22
N TYR A 135 -14.69 -2.14 -5.34
CA TYR A 135 -14.77 -1.47 -6.63
C TYR A 135 -13.40 -1.36 -7.31
N VAL A 136 -12.32 -1.11 -6.54
CA VAL A 136 -10.94 -1.18 -7.05
C VAL A 136 -10.64 -2.56 -7.64
N GLN A 137 -10.96 -3.63 -6.89
CA GLN A 137 -10.72 -5.01 -7.35
C GLN A 137 -11.54 -5.38 -8.58
N GLN A 138 -12.72 -4.79 -8.76
CA GLN A 138 -13.56 -4.97 -9.94
C GLN A 138 -13.12 -4.13 -11.14
N GLY A 139 -12.10 -3.27 -11.00
CA GLY A 139 -11.64 -2.36 -12.05
C GLY A 139 -12.63 -1.24 -12.40
N LYS A 140 -13.58 -0.93 -11.51
CA LYS A 140 -14.57 0.14 -11.67
C LYS A 140 -13.99 1.46 -11.15
N ASN A 141 -12.99 1.98 -11.85
CA ASN A 141 -12.10 3.04 -11.34
C ASN A 141 -12.85 4.32 -10.94
N GLU A 142 -13.79 4.81 -11.72
CA GLU A 142 -14.54 6.05 -11.43
C GLU A 142 -15.41 5.89 -10.18
N ILE A 143 -16.13 4.77 -10.05
CA ILE A 143 -16.96 4.47 -8.88
C ILE A 143 -16.07 4.23 -7.66
N ALA A 144 -14.90 3.61 -7.84
CA ALA A 144 -13.94 3.38 -6.78
C ALA A 144 -13.38 4.70 -6.22
N ILE A 145 -13.05 5.68 -7.06
CA ILE A 145 -12.60 7.01 -6.63
C ILE A 145 -13.67 7.69 -5.77
N GLU A 146 -14.92 7.70 -6.22
CA GLU A 146 -16.03 8.28 -5.46
C GLU A 146 -16.20 7.58 -4.10
N ALA A 147 -16.16 6.25 -4.08
CA ALA A 147 -16.27 5.45 -2.86
C ALA A 147 -15.09 5.68 -1.90
N ILE A 148 -13.86 5.80 -2.42
CA ILE A 148 -12.67 6.13 -1.61
C ILE A 148 -12.80 7.54 -1.02
N ASN A 149 -13.26 8.51 -1.81
CA ASN A 149 -13.48 9.86 -1.30
C ASN A 149 -14.48 9.87 -0.14
N GLN A 150 -15.57 9.09 -0.21
CA GLN A 150 -16.51 8.92 0.90
C GLN A 150 -15.83 8.26 2.11
N ALA A 151 -15.04 7.22 1.90
CA ALA A 151 -14.31 6.56 2.98
C ALA A 151 -13.29 7.51 3.65
N ARG A 152 -12.58 8.33 2.88
CA ARG A 152 -11.63 9.32 3.39
C ARG A 152 -12.28 10.47 4.17
N GLN A 153 -13.53 10.82 3.86
CA GLN A 153 -14.28 11.77 4.70
C GLN A 153 -14.51 11.23 6.13
N ILE A 154 -14.61 9.92 6.28
CA ILE A 154 -14.81 9.24 7.57
C ILE A 154 -13.46 8.96 8.24
N GLN A 155 -12.46 8.58 7.46
CA GLN A 155 -11.10 8.22 7.91
C GLN A 155 -10.04 9.02 7.13
N PRO A 156 -9.88 10.33 7.39
CA PRO A 156 -9.00 11.20 6.60
C PRO A 156 -7.51 10.86 6.75
N ASP A 157 -7.14 10.20 7.82
CA ASP A 157 -5.76 9.82 8.14
C ASP A 157 -5.42 8.38 7.76
N ASP A 158 -6.33 7.64 7.11
CA ASP A 158 -6.04 6.27 6.62
C ASP A 158 -5.14 6.34 5.38
N THR A 159 -3.84 6.15 5.58
CA THR A 159 -2.83 6.15 4.50
C THR A 159 -3.14 5.10 3.45
N GLY A 160 -3.73 3.96 3.84
CA GLY A 160 -4.12 2.92 2.88
C GLY A 160 -5.19 3.40 1.89
N LEU A 161 -6.15 4.22 2.31
CA LEU A 161 -7.12 4.84 1.40
C LEU A 161 -6.46 5.87 0.47
N ILE A 162 -5.53 6.67 0.98
CA ILE A 162 -4.77 7.64 0.17
C ILE A 162 -3.99 6.91 -0.92
N LEU A 163 -3.29 5.83 -0.57
CA LEU A 163 -2.50 5.04 -1.51
C LEU A 163 -3.36 4.31 -2.54
N ASN A 164 -4.52 3.78 -2.14
CA ASN A 164 -5.45 3.16 -3.09
C ASN A 164 -6.02 4.18 -4.09
N GLU A 165 -6.33 5.40 -3.63
CA GLU A 165 -6.77 6.48 -4.54
C GLU A 165 -5.67 6.87 -5.53
N ALA A 166 -4.44 6.98 -5.05
CA ALA A 166 -3.29 7.26 -5.90
C ALA A 166 -3.08 6.16 -6.95
N ASP A 167 -3.15 4.88 -6.58
CA ASP A 167 -3.04 3.75 -7.53
C ASP A 167 -4.15 3.81 -8.60
N LEU A 168 -5.36 4.23 -8.26
CA LEU A 168 -6.42 4.43 -9.24
C LEU A 168 -6.07 5.53 -10.24
N TYR A 169 -5.56 6.66 -9.79
CA TYR A 169 -5.16 7.74 -10.68
C TYR A 169 -4.00 7.34 -11.61
N ILE A 170 -3.02 6.57 -11.14
CA ILE A 170 -1.95 6.09 -12.02
C ILE A 170 -2.47 5.08 -13.06
N ARG A 171 -3.41 4.20 -12.68
CA ARG A 171 -4.08 3.30 -13.63
C ARG A 171 -4.88 4.06 -14.69
N LEU A 172 -5.63 5.09 -14.29
CA LEU A 172 -6.35 5.96 -15.22
C LEU A 172 -5.41 6.69 -16.17
N SER A 173 -4.28 7.21 -15.65
CA SER A 173 -3.24 7.83 -16.47
C SER A 173 -2.70 6.87 -17.53
N ASN A 174 -2.34 5.64 -17.13
CA ASN A 174 -1.78 4.64 -18.03
C ASN A 174 -2.77 4.14 -19.09
N ASN A 175 -4.05 4.17 -18.80
CA ASN A 175 -5.13 3.75 -19.71
C ASN A 175 -5.68 4.90 -20.58
N SER A 176 -5.33 6.15 -20.28
CA SER A 176 -5.82 7.30 -21.06
C SER A 176 -5.03 7.47 -22.36
N ASN A 177 -5.75 7.74 -23.45
CA ASN A 177 -5.18 8.13 -24.73
C ASN A 177 -5.06 9.66 -24.88
N ASN A 178 -5.54 10.43 -23.89
CA ASN A 178 -5.52 11.89 -23.89
C ASN A 178 -4.36 12.40 -23.03
N ASP A 179 -3.51 13.25 -23.58
CA ASP A 179 -2.35 13.81 -22.87
C ASP A 179 -2.74 14.73 -21.70
N GLU A 180 -3.86 15.47 -21.84
CA GLU A 180 -4.35 16.35 -20.77
C GLU A 180 -4.87 15.53 -19.59
N ASP A 181 -5.63 14.47 -19.86
CA ASP A 181 -6.10 13.55 -18.82
C ASP A 181 -4.93 12.85 -18.13
N ARG A 182 -3.93 12.39 -18.90
CA ARG A 182 -2.72 11.79 -18.32
C ARG A 182 -2.00 12.73 -17.35
N LYS A 183 -1.82 13.98 -17.75
CA LYS A 183 -1.20 15.00 -16.90
C LYS A 183 -2.02 15.26 -15.64
N PHE A 184 -3.35 15.38 -15.79
CA PHE A 184 -4.25 15.57 -14.65
C PHE A 184 -4.17 14.41 -13.66
N TYR A 185 -4.24 13.16 -14.12
CA TYR A 185 -4.19 11.99 -13.24
C TYR A 185 -2.82 11.83 -12.55
N ARG A 186 -1.72 12.14 -13.24
CA ARG A 186 -0.37 12.15 -12.64
C ARG A 186 -0.21 13.22 -11.58
N LEU A 187 -0.78 14.40 -11.81
CA LEU A 187 -0.80 15.45 -10.80
C LEU A 187 -1.56 15.00 -9.54
N LYS A 188 -2.73 14.37 -9.72
CA LYS A 188 -3.50 13.81 -8.60
C LYS A 188 -2.74 12.73 -7.84
N PHE A 189 -2.05 11.86 -8.55
CA PHE A 189 -1.17 10.88 -7.93
C PHE A 189 -0.09 11.56 -7.08
N LYS A 190 0.60 12.58 -7.62
CA LYS A 190 1.67 13.32 -6.92
C LYS A 190 1.14 13.98 -5.65
N GLU A 191 0.01 14.70 -5.73
CA GLU A 191 -0.65 15.32 -4.58
C GLU A 191 -0.96 14.29 -3.46
N LEU A 192 -1.45 13.11 -3.82
CA LEU A 192 -1.78 12.05 -2.87
C LEU A 192 -0.54 11.40 -2.26
N MET A 193 0.52 11.20 -3.03
CA MET A 193 1.80 10.71 -2.51
C MET A 193 2.42 11.70 -1.53
N GLU A 194 2.42 12.99 -1.85
CA GLU A 194 2.89 14.05 -0.95
C GLU A 194 2.06 14.07 0.36
N LEU A 195 0.74 13.91 0.26
CA LEU A 195 -0.12 13.76 1.43
C LEU A 195 0.24 12.50 2.25
N ALA A 196 0.46 11.35 1.60
CA ALA A 196 0.86 10.12 2.27
C ALA A 196 2.19 10.28 3.02
N ILE A 197 3.16 10.99 2.43
CA ILE A 197 4.45 11.31 3.07
C ILE A 197 4.26 12.15 4.34
N THR A 198 3.28 13.07 4.38
CA THR A 198 3.02 13.83 5.63
C THR A 198 2.56 12.94 6.78
N LYS A 199 1.98 11.76 6.48
CA LYS A 199 1.51 10.78 7.46
C LYS A 199 2.58 9.74 7.79
N GLU A 200 3.36 9.34 6.79
CA GLU A 200 4.40 8.32 6.88
C GLU A 200 5.75 8.83 6.34
N PRO A 201 6.39 9.82 6.99
CA PRO A 201 7.59 10.49 6.46
C PRO A 201 8.82 9.57 6.37
N GLU A 202 8.80 8.43 7.06
CA GLU A 202 9.88 7.44 7.05
C GLU A 202 9.64 6.28 6.07
N ASN A 203 8.54 6.33 5.31
CA ASN A 203 8.22 5.30 4.32
C ASN A 203 8.95 5.55 3.00
N GLY A 204 10.13 4.95 2.82
CA GLY A 204 10.95 5.10 1.61
C GLY A 204 10.26 4.69 0.30
N ILE A 205 9.21 3.83 0.36
CA ILE A 205 8.47 3.41 -0.84
C ILE A 205 7.68 4.59 -1.44
N LEU A 206 7.17 5.50 -0.60
CA LEU A 206 6.42 6.67 -1.08
C LEU A 206 7.33 7.61 -1.89
N TYR A 207 8.54 7.83 -1.41
CA TYR A 207 9.54 8.63 -2.13
C TYR A 207 9.98 7.94 -3.42
N TYR A 208 10.18 6.63 -3.40
CA TYR A 208 10.47 5.87 -4.63
C TYR A 208 9.39 6.07 -5.69
N ASN A 209 8.11 5.94 -5.31
CA ASN A 209 6.98 6.12 -6.23
C ASN A 209 6.91 7.56 -6.79
N LEU A 210 7.18 8.59 -5.97
CA LEU A 210 7.32 9.95 -6.46
C LEU A 210 8.49 10.11 -7.44
N GLY A 211 9.61 9.46 -7.15
CA GLY A 211 10.76 9.44 -8.04
C GLY A 211 10.44 8.87 -9.42
N VAL A 212 9.69 7.76 -9.46
CA VAL A 212 9.24 7.15 -10.73
C VAL A 212 8.38 8.13 -11.54
N ILE A 213 7.36 8.72 -10.91
CA ILE A 213 6.43 9.63 -11.61
C ILE A 213 7.13 10.92 -12.04
N SER A 214 7.99 11.50 -11.20
CA SER A 214 8.77 12.68 -11.58
C SER A 214 9.71 12.39 -12.75
N GLY A 215 10.35 11.21 -12.78
CA GLY A 215 11.17 10.77 -13.91
C GLY A 215 10.36 10.64 -15.20
N GLU A 216 9.18 10.01 -15.15
CA GLU A 216 8.27 9.88 -16.31
C GLU A 216 7.74 11.23 -16.82
N GLN A 217 7.68 12.25 -15.95
CA GLN A 217 7.28 13.61 -16.31
C GLN A 217 8.45 14.47 -16.83
N GLY A 218 9.67 13.94 -16.80
CA GLY A 218 10.89 14.66 -17.17
C GLY A 218 11.39 15.63 -16.08
N GLU A 219 10.85 15.54 -14.86
CA GLU A 219 11.27 16.31 -13.68
C GLU A 219 12.51 15.65 -13.06
N LYS A 220 13.61 15.65 -13.78
CA LYS A 220 14.82 14.88 -13.49
C LYS A 220 15.41 15.15 -12.10
N GLU A 221 15.52 16.43 -11.73
CA GLU A 221 16.09 16.84 -10.45
C GLU A 221 15.26 16.37 -9.27
N ASP A 222 13.93 16.41 -9.40
CA ASP A 222 13.02 15.94 -8.37
C ASP A 222 13.04 14.42 -8.27
N ALA A 223 13.08 13.72 -9.42
CA ALA A 223 13.21 12.26 -9.44
C ALA A 223 14.49 11.79 -8.71
N ILE A 224 15.63 12.42 -8.98
CA ILE A 224 16.89 12.11 -8.28
C ILE A 224 16.75 12.31 -6.77
N LYS A 225 16.22 13.46 -6.31
CA LYS A 225 16.03 13.75 -4.88
C LYS A 225 15.13 12.71 -4.20
N TYR A 226 14.03 12.32 -4.85
CA TYR A 226 13.11 11.33 -4.30
C TYR A 226 13.75 9.94 -4.22
N TYR A 227 14.52 9.51 -5.22
CA TYR A 227 15.26 8.25 -5.13
C TYR A 227 16.34 8.28 -4.05
N GLU A 228 17.08 9.38 -3.90
CA GLU A 228 18.06 9.55 -2.82
C GLU A 228 17.39 9.46 -1.44
N GLN A 229 16.24 10.10 -1.28
CA GLN A 229 15.47 10.00 -0.04
C GLN A 229 14.97 8.56 0.22
N ALA A 230 14.48 7.87 -0.82
CA ALA A 230 14.07 6.48 -0.72
C ALA A 230 15.22 5.57 -0.25
N ILE A 231 16.42 5.75 -0.82
CA ILE A 231 17.63 5.01 -0.44
C ILE A 231 18.07 5.35 0.99
N SER A 232 17.99 6.62 1.39
CA SER A 232 18.34 7.04 2.75
C SER A 232 17.46 6.37 3.81
N LEU A 233 16.15 6.23 3.51
CA LEU A 233 15.17 5.60 4.41
C LEU A 233 15.18 4.07 4.32
N LYS A 234 15.51 3.53 3.15
CA LYS A 234 15.58 2.10 2.90
C LYS A 234 16.86 1.76 2.13
N PRO A 235 18.01 1.60 2.82
CA PRO A 235 19.31 1.40 2.19
C PRO A 235 19.46 0.12 1.35
N ASP A 236 18.55 -0.86 1.50
CA ASP A 236 18.49 -2.10 0.75
C ASP A 236 17.53 -2.07 -0.46
N TYR A 237 17.07 -0.87 -0.87
CA TYR A 237 16.08 -0.75 -1.92
C TYR A 237 16.72 -0.76 -3.32
N VAL A 238 16.96 -1.95 -3.85
CA VAL A 238 17.64 -2.21 -5.14
C VAL A 238 17.07 -1.37 -6.28
N ASP A 239 15.73 -1.34 -6.44
CA ASP A 239 15.08 -0.61 -7.54
C ASP A 239 15.31 0.91 -7.47
N ALA A 240 15.41 1.47 -6.26
CA ALA A 240 15.69 2.89 -6.10
C ALA A 240 17.10 3.24 -6.58
N TYR A 241 18.10 2.40 -6.31
CA TYR A 241 19.45 2.59 -6.84
C TYR A 241 19.48 2.49 -8.36
N LEU A 242 18.83 1.47 -8.94
CA LEU A 242 18.80 1.27 -10.39
C LEU A 242 18.16 2.46 -11.11
N ASN A 243 17.02 2.93 -10.60
CA ASN A 243 16.30 4.05 -11.18
C ASN A 243 17.06 5.37 -10.99
N LEU A 244 17.69 5.58 -9.82
CA LEU A 244 18.56 6.74 -9.59
C LEU A 244 19.71 6.81 -10.60
N VAL A 245 20.44 5.71 -10.77
CA VAL A 245 21.55 5.63 -11.74
C VAL A 245 21.04 5.85 -13.17
N SER A 246 19.93 5.22 -13.54
CA SER A 246 19.28 5.43 -14.85
C SER A 246 18.94 6.89 -15.08
N GLN A 247 18.34 7.55 -14.08
CA GLN A 247 17.95 8.96 -14.17
C GLN A 247 19.16 9.90 -14.28
N ILE A 248 20.26 9.61 -13.58
CA ILE A 248 21.52 10.38 -13.71
C ILE A 248 22.10 10.21 -15.13
N LEU A 249 22.13 8.98 -15.64
CA LEU A 249 22.72 8.65 -16.95
C LEU A 249 21.85 9.08 -18.14
N GLU A 250 20.57 9.43 -17.94
CA GLU A 250 19.70 9.90 -19.03
C GLU A 250 20.29 11.12 -19.75
N GLY A 251 21.00 12.00 -19.02
CA GLY A 251 21.69 13.14 -19.61
C GLY A 251 22.86 12.79 -20.52
N GLU A 252 23.38 11.55 -20.46
CA GLU A 252 24.53 11.12 -21.30
C GLU A 252 24.18 11.12 -22.78
N LYS A 253 22.94 10.77 -23.14
CA LYS A 253 22.50 10.67 -24.53
C LYS A 253 22.67 11.99 -25.27
N SER A 254 22.22 13.08 -24.68
CA SER A 254 22.34 14.42 -25.28
C SER A 254 23.80 14.88 -25.41
N ILE A 255 24.66 14.54 -24.44
CA ILE A 255 26.09 14.83 -24.49
C ILE A 255 26.74 14.07 -25.65
N ILE A 256 26.43 12.77 -25.80
CA ILE A 256 26.99 11.96 -26.91
C ILE A 256 26.50 12.49 -28.28
N GLU A 257 25.22 12.83 -28.39
CA GLU A 257 24.65 13.38 -29.62
C GLU A 257 25.37 14.71 -30.00
N GLU A 258 25.60 15.61 -29.04
CA GLU A 258 26.33 16.85 -29.28
C GLU A 258 27.79 16.55 -29.68
N MET A 259 28.48 15.66 -28.95
CA MET A 259 29.87 15.26 -29.29
C MET A 259 29.98 14.71 -30.71
N ASN A 260 29.03 13.91 -31.17
CA ASN A 260 29.03 13.32 -32.51
C ASN A 260 28.74 14.32 -33.62
N ASN A 261 28.09 15.44 -33.32
CA ASN A 261 27.75 16.49 -34.27
C ASN A 261 28.81 17.60 -34.36
N LEU A 262 29.84 17.59 -33.52
CA LEU A 262 30.92 18.56 -33.56
C LEU A 262 31.86 18.33 -34.77
N GLY A 263 32.35 19.43 -35.34
CA GLY A 263 33.37 19.40 -36.38
C GLY A 263 34.79 19.29 -35.82
N THR A 264 35.74 19.77 -36.60
CA THR A 264 37.18 19.71 -36.26
C THR A 264 37.78 21.10 -36.02
N SER A 265 36.96 22.13 -35.88
CA SER A 265 37.45 23.47 -35.58
C SER A 265 38.03 23.57 -34.16
N LYS A 266 38.81 24.61 -33.89
CA LYS A 266 39.35 24.84 -32.54
C LYS A 266 38.25 25.00 -31.48
N SER A 267 37.15 25.64 -31.86
CA SER A 267 35.97 25.77 -30.98
C SER A 267 35.30 24.43 -30.72
N ASP A 268 35.14 23.58 -31.76
CA ASP A 268 34.53 22.27 -31.63
C ASP A 268 35.38 21.35 -30.73
N ASN A 269 36.71 21.38 -30.89
CA ASN A 269 37.60 20.62 -30.02
C ASN A 269 37.48 21.06 -28.55
N LEU A 270 37.40 22.37 -28.29
CA LEU A 270 37.20 22.86 -26.92
C LEU A 270 35.86 22.42 -26.36
N ARG A 271 34.78 22.48 -27.16
CA ARG A 271 33.47 22.02 -26.74
C ARG A 271 33.45 20.51 -26.50
N TYR A 272 34.11 19.73 -27.33
CA TYR A 272 34.26 18.28 -27.13
C TYR A 272 34.95 17.96 -25.80
N ASP A 273 36.02 18.67 -25.45
CA ASP A 273 36.68 18.47 -24.15
C ASP A 273 35.77 18.84 -22.96
N GLN A 274 34.96 19.89 -23.07
CA GLN A 274 33.97 20.24 -22.06
C GLN A 274 32.92 19.13 -21.89
N LEU A 275 32.36 18.63 -23.00
CA LEU A 275 31.37 17.57 -23.00
C LEU A 275 31.92 16.26 -22.39
N LYS A 276 33.20 15.97 -22.63
CA LYS A 276 33.89 14.84 -21.99
C LYS A 276 33.92 14.99 -20.48
N VAL A 277 34.23 16.18 -19.97
CA VAL A 277 34.20 16.46 -18.51
C VAL A 277 32.78 16.38 -17.95
N GLU A 278 31.79 16.94 -18.67
CA GLU A 278 30.37 16.84 -18.28
C GLU A 278 29.94 15.37 -18.17
N ARG A 279 30.28 14.55 -19.16
CA ARG A 279 29.98 13.11 -19.19
C ARG A 279 30.65 12.36 -18.04
N GLU A 280 31.92 12.62 -17.78
CA GLU A 280 32.66 12.06 -16.66
C GLU A 280 32.01 12.43 -15.32
N GLY A 281 31.51 13.66 -15.18
CA GLY A 281 30.80 14.12 -14.02
C GLY A 281 29.53 13.32 -13.72
N LEU A 282 28.78 12.86 -14.75
CA LEU A 282 27.64 11.95 -14.57
C LEU A 282 28.10 10.59 -14.01
N TYR A 283 29.20 10.07 -14.56
CA TYR A 283 29.72 8.77 -14.11
C TYR A 283 30.23 8.79 -12.68
N GLN A 284 30.94 9.85 -12.30
CA GLN A 284 31.41 10.00 -10.92
C GLN A 284 30.26 10.05 -9.91
N LYS A 285 29.11 10.61 -10.28
CA LYS A 285 27.90 10.58 -9.46
C LYS A 285 27.29 9.17 -9.34
N CYS A 286 27.37 8.34 -10.39
CA CYS A 286 26.80 7.00 -10.39
C CYS A 286 27.62 5.96 -9.61
N ILE A 287 28.96 6.09 -9.62
CA ILE A 287 29.87 5.08 -9.04
C ILE A 287 29.54 4.72 -7.59
N PRO A 288 29.34 5.66 -6.64
CA PRO A 288 29.03 5.31 -5.26
C PRO A 288 27.70 4.53 -5.12
N TYR A 289 26.67 4.91 -5.86
CA TYR A 289 25.39 4.19 -5.82
C TYR A 289 25.50 2.79 -6.38
N LEU A 290 26.23 2.60 -7.48
CA LEU A 290 26.49 1.28 -8.07
C LEU A 290 27.32 0.39 -7.15
N LYS A 291 28.33 0.94 -6.47
CA LYS A 291 29.11 0.19 -5.46
C LYS A 291 28.23 -0.28 -4.31
N ASN A 292 27.42 0.62 -3.73
CA ASN A 292 26.51 0.26 -2.66
C ASN A 292 25.50 -0.80 -3.13
N LEU A 293 24.96 -0.66 -4.33
CA LEU A 293 24.02 -1.65 -4.88
C LEU A 293 24.68 -3.02 -5.04
N ILE A 294 25.94 -3.09 -5.49
CA ILE A 294 26.68 -4.35 -5.63
C ILE A 294 27.03 -4.97 -4.27
N GLU A 295 27.15 -4.18 -3.20
CA GLU A 295 27.31 -4.67 -1.82
C GLU A 295 25.99 -5.30 -1.33
N ILE A 296 24.85 -4.68 -1.62
CA ILE A 296 23.52 -5.14 -1.22
C ILE A 296 23.08 -6.35 -2.05
N SER A 297 23.35 -6.33 -3.34
CA SER A 297 22.96 -7.35 -4.30
C SER A 297 24.16 -7.72 -5.21
N PRO A 298 25.06 -8.59 -4.73
CA PRO A 298 26.31 -8.91 -5.40
C PRO A 298 26.16 -9.55 -6.79
N GLU A 299 25.00 -10.18 -7.05
CA GLU A 299 24.68 -10.84 -8.32
C GLU A 299 23.90 -9.95 -9.31
N ASN A 300 23.71 -8.67 -8.99
CA ASN A 300 22.96 -7.75 -9.84
C ASN A 300 23.76 -7.42 -11.11
N LEU A 301 23.49 -8.18 -12.16
CA LEU A 301 24.17 -8.04 -13.46
C LEU A 301 23.99 -6.64 -14.09
N SER A 302 22.86 -5.98 -13.85
CA SER A 302 22.62 -4.61 -14.35
C SER A 302 23.61 -3.62 -13.72
N ALA A 303 23.74 -3.66 -12.40
CA ALA A 303 24.68 -2.80 -11.66
C ALA A 303 26.14 -3.09 -12.04
N LEU A 304 26.51 -4.38 -12.08
CA LEU A 304 27.86 -4.82 -12.44
C LEU A 304 28.24 -4.37 -13.86
N ASN A 305 27.38 -4.59 -14.85
CA ASN A 305 27.66 -4.21 -16.23
C ASN A 305 27.72 -2.69 -16.38
N THR A 306 26.83 -1.95 -15.70
CA THR A 306 26.85 -0.47 -15.73
C THR A 306 28.15 0.05 -15.14
N LEU A 307 28.57 -0.44 -13.96
CA LEU A 307 29.82 -0.01 -13.34
C LEU A 307 31.04 -0.37 -14.17
N LYS A 308 31.09 -1.60 -14.75
CA LYS A 308 32.14 -2.01 -15.67
C LYS A 308 32.25 -1.06 -16.87
N ASN A 309 31.14 -0.73 -17.50
CA ASN A 309 31.10 0.18 -18.65
C ASN A 309 31.60 1.58 -18.28
N ILE A 310 31.17 2.11 -17.14
CA ILE A 310 31.63 3.39 -16.60
C ILE A 310 33.18 3.36 -16.44
N TYR A 311 33.73 2.34 -15.77
CA TYR A 311 35.18 2.21 -15.59
C TYR A 311 35.94 2.13 -16.92
N GLY A 312 35.37 1.42 -17.90
CA GLY A 312 35.96 1.36 -19.25
C GLY A 312 36.03 2.75 -19.93
N VAL A 313 34.97 3.55 -19.78
CA VAL A 313 34.92 4.88 -20.41
C VAL A 313 35.83 5.89 -19.72
N ILE A 314 35.91 5.88 -18.39
CA ILE A 314 36.76 6.80 -17.62
C ILE A 314 38.25 6.35 -17.58
N GLY A 315 38.57 5.16 -18.11
CA GLY A 315 39.94 4.63 -18.14
C GLY A 315 40.42 3.99 -16.83
N ASP A 316 39.52 3.65 -15.92
CA ASP A 316 39.83 2.87 -14.71
C ASP A 316 40.00 1.39 -15.07
N ASN A 317 41.20 1.04 -15.56
CA ASN A 317 41.50 -0.31 -15.98
C ASN A 317 41.50 -1.34 -14.85
N GLU A 318 41.79 -0.93 -13.63
CA GLU A 318 41.77 -1.81 -12.46
C GLU A 318 40.35 -2.13 -12.04
N GLY A 319 39.51 -1.11 -11.85
CA GLY A 319 38.08 -1.28 -11.58
C GLY A 319 37.38 -2.11 -12.65
N PHE A 320 37.67 -1.86 -13.93
CA PHE A 320 37.13 -2.65 -15.04
C PHE A 320 37.47 -4.14 -14.93
N LYS A 321 38.73 -4.50 -14.62
CA LYS A 321 39.17 -5.89 -14.45
C LYS A 321 38.52 -6.56 -13.26
N GLN A 322 38.44 -5.85 -12.11
CA GLN A 322 37.81 -6.38 -10.89
C GLN A 322 36.33 -6.71 -11.12
N ILE A 323 35.56 -5.80 -11.73
CA ILE A 323 34.14 -6.04 -12.00
C ILE A 323 33.96 -7.11 -13.08
N SER A 324 34.82 -7.15 -14.11
CA SER A 324 34.79 -8.20 -15.13
C SER A 324 35.04 -9.58 -14.54
N ALA A 325 35.99 -9.73 -13.61
CA ALA A 325 36.22 -10.99 -12.90
C ALA A 325 34.99 -11.42 -12.11
N LYS A 326 34.37 -10.49 -11.35
CA LYS A 326 33.15 -10.75 -10.57
C LYS A 326 31.99 -11.21 -11.46
N ILE A 327 31.80 -10.63 -12.64
CA ILE A 327 30.77 -11.08 -13.60
C ILE A 327 31.04 -12.49 -14.12
N ASN A 328 32.31 -12.86 -14.33
CA ASN A 328 32.66 -14.18 -14.84
C ASN A 328 32.56 -15.29 -13.78
N GLU A 329 32.46 -14.95 -12.50
CA GLU A 329 32.27 -15.89 -11.38
C GLU A 329 30.79 -16.19 -11.12
N LEU A 330 29.85 -15.40 -11.70
CA LEU A 330 28.39 -15.61 -11.63
C LEU A 330 27.90 -16.54 -12.74
#